data_16fc65da936a51e71ff8bad37cb43862
#
_entry.id   16fc65da936a51e71ff8bad37cb43862
#
_cell.length_a   1.000
_cell.length_b   1.000
_cell.length_c   1.000
_cell.angle_alpha   90.00
_cell.angle_beta   90.00
_cell.angle_gamma   90.00
#
_symmetry.space_group_name_H-M   'P 1'
#
loop_
_entity.id
_entity.type
_entity.pdbx_description
1 polymer ?
#
loop_
_entity_poly.entity_id
_entity_poly.type
_entity_poly.pdbx_seq_one_letter_code
_entity_poly.pdbx_strand_id
1 'polypeptide(L)'
;MKAETCEALLAAVAKARGWIDEIRLGRSGSFAEIAKREVQGERRIRLLVPLAFLSPRIVAAIVDGTAPTDLTVTGLARALPYSWAEQEQRIGLSL
;
A
#
# COMPACT_ATOMS: atom_id res chain seq x y z
N MET A 1 -2.22 13.17 -11.45
CA MET A 1 -1.25 12.08 -11.17
C MET A 1 -0.90 11.38 -12.47
N LYS A 2 0.38 11.03 -12.64
CA LYS A 2 0.81 10.30 -13.84
C LYS A 2 0.25 8.88 -13.84
N ALA A 3 -0.11 8.35 -15.00
CA ALA A 3 -0.64 7.00 -15.13
C ALA A 3 0.31 5.94 -14.56
N GLU A 4 1.60 6.07 -14.80
CA GLU A 4 2.62 5.14 -14.31
C GLU A 4 2.64 5.09 -12.78
N THR A 5 2.56 6.25 -12.12
CA THR A 5 2.54 6.34 -10.67
C THR A 5 1.25 5.73 -10.12
N CYS A 6 0.13 6.00 -10.78
CA CYS A 6 -1.17 5.44 -10.42
C CYS A 6 -1.13 3.91 -10.46
N GLU A 7 -0.61 3.34 -11.55
CA GLU A 7 -0.49 1.90 -11.71
C GLU A 7 0.43 1.28 -10.65
N ALA A 8 1.55 1.95 -10.36
CA ALA A 8 2.50 1.46 -9.35
C ALA A 8 1.86 1.44 -7.96
N LEU A 9 1.11 2.49 -7.60
CA LEU A 9 0.43 2.57 -6.33
C LEU A 9 -0.65 1.50 -6.20
N LEU A 10 -1.46 1.31 -7.23
CA LEU A 10 -2.52 0.31 -7.22
C LEU A 10 -1.94 -1.11 -7.17
N ALA A 11 -0.86 -1.36 -7.90
CA ALA A 11 -0.18 -2.65 -7.88
C ALA A 11 0.38 -2.95 -6.47
N ALA A 12 0.97 -1.95 -5.82
CA ALA A 12 1.51 -2.12 -4.48
C ALA A 12 0.41 -2.44 -3.46
N VAL A 13 -0.72 -1.76 -3.54
CA VAL A 13 -1.88 -2.03 -2.66
C VAL A 13 -2.40 -3.45 -2.89
N ALA A 14 -2.55 -3.86 -4.14
CA ALA A 14 -3.03 -5.20 -4.49
C ALA A 14 -2.08 -6.28 -3.97
N LYS A 15 -0.77 -6.10 -4.13
CA LYS A 15 0.23 -7.03 -3.60
C LYS A 15 0.18 -7.13 -2.09
N ALA A 16 0.09 -5.97 -1.41
CA ALA A 16 0.02 -5.95 0.05
C ALA A 16 -1.20 -6.73 0.56
N ARG A 17 -2.35 -6.53 -0.08
CA ARG A 17 -3.58 -7.27 0.27
C ARG A 17 -3.40 -8.77 0.06
N GLY A 18 -2.76 -9.16 -1.05
CA GLY A 18 -2.48 -10.56 -1.34
C GLY A 18 -1.57 -11.19 -0.30
N TRP A 19 -0.53 -10.49 0.14
CA TRP A 19 0.39 -11.00 1.16
C TRP A 19 -0.30 -11.20 2.51
N ILE A 20 -1.14 -10.26 2.91
CA ILE A 20 -1.91 -10.39 4.16
C ILE A 20 -2.85 -11.60 4.07
N ASP A 21 -3.52 -11.79 2.94
CA ASP A 21 -4.40 -12.93 2.73
C ASP A 21 -3.64 -14.25 2.78
N GLU A 22 -2.45 -14.31 2.18
CA GLU A 22 -1.63 -15.53 2.21
C GLU A 22 -1.26 -15.93 3.64
N ILE A 23 -0.89 -14.95 4.47
CA ILE A 23 -0.57 -15.21 5.87
C ILE A 23 -1.81 -15.60 6.66
N ARG A 24 -2.89 -14.86 6.47
CA ARG A 24 -4.16 -15.11 7.16
C ARG A 24 -4.73 -16.50 6.84
N LEU A 25 -4.60 -16.94 5.58
CA LEU A 25 -5.11 -18.22 5.13
C LEU A 25 -4.11 -19.37 5.31
N GLY A 26 -2.93 -19.08 5.85
CA GLY A 26 -1.92 -20.10 6.11
C GLY A 26 -1.16 -20.58 4.89
N ARG A 27 -1.25 -19.86 3.76
CA ARG A 27 -0.54 -20.21 2.52
C ARG A 27 0.94 -19.85 2.57
N SER A 28 1.27 -18.84 3.34
CA SER A 28 2.65 -18.46 3.63
C SER A 28 2.80 -18.35 5.14
N GLY A 29 3.91 -18.83 5.68
CA GLY A 29 4.12 -18.85 7.12
C GLY A 29 4.64 -17.55 7.68
N SER A 30 5.24 -16.70 6.85
CA SER A 30 5.88 -15.48 7.35
C SER A 30 6.18 -14.50 6.22
N PHE A 31 6.50 -13.26 6.60
CA PHE A 31 6.96 -12.26 5.64
C PHE A 31 8.32 -12.66 5.03
N ALA A 32 9.14 -13.41 5.76
CA ALA A 32 10.41 -13.90 5.23
C ALA A 32 10.19 -14.83 4.03
N GLU A 33 9.18 -15.71 4.09
CA GLU A 33 8.83 -16.59 2.97
C GLU A 33 8.37 -15.78 1.77
N ILE A 34 7.53 -14.78 2.01
CA ILE A 34 7.04 -13.90 0.94
C ILE A 34 8.21 -13.14 0.30
N ALA A 35 9.12 -12.60 1.11
CA ALA A 35 10.28 -11.88 0.63
C ALA A 35 11.15 -12.76 -0.27
N LYS A 36 11.34 -14.01 0.10
CA LYS A 36 12.13 -14.96 -0.65
C LYS A 36 11.49 -15.24 -2.03
N ARG A 37 10.18 -15.44 -2.05
CA ARG A 37 9.45 -15.68 -3.29
C ARG A 37 9.44 -14.46 -4.21
N GLU A 38 9.29 -13.26 -3.64
CA GLU A 38 9.26 -12.00 -4.40
C GLU A 38 10.65 -11.50 -4.77
N VAL A 39 11.69 -12.18 -4.31
CA VAL A 39 13.09 -11.76 -4.52
C VAL A 39 13.33 -10.34 -4.01
N GLN A 40 12.80 -10.06 -2.83
CA GLN A 40 12.94 -8.75 -2.16
C GLN A 40 13.36 -8.97 -0.71
N GLY A 41 13.90 -7.91 -0.09
CA GLY A 41 14.21 -7.96 1.33
C GLY A 41 12.96 -7.98 2.19
N GLU A 42 13.01 -8.68 3.32
CA GLU A 42 11.89 -8.73 4.26
C GLU A 42 11.48 -7.32 4.73
N ARG A 43 12.47 -6.42 4.89
CA ARG A 43 12.21 -5.03 5.26
C ARG A 43 11.29 -4.34 4.26
N ARG A 44 11.48 -4.61 2.96
CA ARG A 44 10.66 -4.04 1.90
C ARG A 44 9.22 -4.56 2.00
N ILE A 45 9.06 -5.86 2.24
CA ILE A 45 7.73 -6.46 2.42
C ILE A 45 7.03 -5.81 3.62
N ARG A 46 7.71 -5.69 4.75
CA ARG A 46 7.14 -5.08 5.96
C ARG A 46 6.78 -3.60 5.76
N LEU A 47 7.55 -2.89 4.94
CA LEU A 47 7.24 -1.51 4.60
C LEU A 47 5.93 -1.40 3.83
N LEU A 48 5.71 -2.29 2.85
CA LEU A 48 4.57 -2.22 1.95
C LEU A 48 3.29 -2.82 2.50
N VAL A 49 3.38 -3.76 3.44
CA VAL A 49 2.23 -4.49 3.99
C VAL A 49 1.13 -3.55 4.52
N PRO A 50 1.44 -2.43 5.22
CA PRO A 50 0.38 -1.54 5.69
C PRO A 50 -0.53 -0.98 4.60
N LEU A 51 -0.08 -0.98 3.34
CA LEU A 51 -0.91 -0.52 2.22
C LEU A 51 -2.16 -1.39 2.04
N ALA A 52 -2.16 -2.62 2.58
CA ALA A 52 -3.35 -3.48 2.57
C ALA A 52 -4.53 -2.84 3.31
N PHE A 53 -4.24 -1.92 4.23
CA PHE A 53 -5.24 -1.26 5.08
C PHE A 53 -5.42 0.21 4.71
N LEU A 54 -5.08 0.57 3.48
CA LEU A 54 -5.22 1.93 2.98
C LEU A 54 -6.70 2.32 2.90
N SER A 55 -7.00 3.58 3.25
CA SER A 55 -8.35 4.13 3.19
C SER A 55 -8.97 3.92 1.79
N PRO A 56 -10.23 3.45 1.71
CA PRO A 56 -10.92 3.32 0.43
C PRO A 56 -11.01 4.64 -0.34
N ARG A 57 -11.10 5.76 0.36
CA ARG A 57 -11.14 7.08 -0.29
C ARG A 57 -9.82 7.42 -0.96
N ILE A 58 -8.70 7.02 -0.34
CA ILE A 58 -7.38 7.20 -0.93
C ILE A 58 -7.25 6.33 -2.18
N VAL A 59 -7.68 5.06 -2.09
CA VAL A 59 -7.65 4.16 -3.25
C VAL A 59 -8.50 4.74 -4.38
N ALA A 60 -9.70 5.22 -4.08
CA ALA A 60 -10.58 5.84 -5.07
C ALA A 60 -9.92 7.07 -5.72
N ALA A 61 -9.27 7.91 -4.92
CA ALA A 61 -8.57 9.09 -5.44
C ALA A 61 -7.41 8.71 -6.37
N ILE A 62 -6.71 7.62 -6.07
CA ILE A 62 -5.65 7.11 -6.93
C ILE A 62 -6.25 6.62 -8.25
N VAL A 63 -7.33 5.85 -8.19
CA VAL A 63 -8.02 5.34 -9.39
C VAL A 63 -8.53 6.48 -10.27
N ASP A 64 -9.10 7.51 -9.65
CA ASP A 64 -9.66 8.66 -10.36
C ASP A 64 -8.59 9.66 -10.85
N GLY A 65 -7.36 9.50 -10.40
CA GLY A 65 -6.28 10.43 -10.72
C GLY A 65 -6.34 11.75 -9.96
N THR A 66 -7.15 11.82 -8.91
CA THR A 66 -7.33 13.04 -8.10
C THR A 66 -6.42 13.10 -6.88
N ALA A 67 -5.67 12.04 -6.60
CA ALA A 67 -4.70 12.01 -5.51
C ALA A 67 -3.56 13.01 -5.78
N PRO A 68 -2.85 13.49 -4.71
CA PRO A 68 -1.73 14.42 -4.88
C PRO A 68 -0.68 13.88 -5.86
N THR A 69 -0.13 14.76 -6.68
CA THR A 69 0.80 14.39 -7.76
C THR A 69 2.17 13.94 -7.26
N ASP A 70 2.54 14.32 -6.04
CA ASP A 70 3.82 13.96 -5.43
C ASP A 70 3.78 12.66 -4.63
N LEU A 71 2.64 11.97 -4.64
CA LEU A 71 2.46 10.73 -3.89
C LEU A 71 3.29 9.60 -4.52
N THR A 72 4.05 8.89 -3.68
CA THR A 72 4.85 7.74 -4.11
C THR A 72 4.51 6.52 -3.26
N VAL A 73 4.86 5.32 -3.77
CA VAL A 73 4.63 4.06 -3.04
C VAL A 73 5.33 4.11 -1.68
N THR A 74 6.63 4.40 -1.66
CA THR A 74 7.40 4.43 -0.43
C THR A 74 6.93 5.54 0.51
N GLY A 75 6.66 6.73 -0.03
CA GLY A 75 6.19 7.84 0.77
C GLY A 75 4.85 7.58 1.42
N LEU A 76 3.94 6.94 0.69
CA LEU A 76 2.63 6.57 1.24
C LEU A 76 2.74 5.48 2.30
N ALA A 77 3.56 4.46 2.05
CA ALA A 77 3.70 3.32 2.94
C ALA A 77 4.43 3.66 4.25
N ARG A 78 5.36 4.59 4.20
CA ARG A 78 6.20 4.91 5.36
C ARG A 78 5.38 5.48 6.50
N ALA A 79 5.40 4.78 7.65
CA ALA A 79 4.71 5.19 8.87
C ALA A 79 3.23 5.52 8.64
N LEU A 80 2.55 4.73 7.82
CA LEU A 80 1.13 4.94 7.50
C LEU A 80 0.29 4.80 8.78
N PRO A 81 -0.54 5.80 9.11
CA PRO A 81 -1.44 5.71 10.27
C PRO A 81 -2.45 4.57 10.12
N TYR A 82 -2.91 4.03 11.24
CA TYR A 82 -3.96 3.01 11.23
C TYR A 82 -5.34 3.59 10.94
N SER A 83 -5.59 4.82 11.42
CA SER A 83 -6.87 5.49 11.19
C SER A 83 -6.99 5.97 9.75
N TRP A 84 -8.09 5.64 9.08
CA TRP A 84 -8.35 6.13 7.73
C TRP A 84 -8.43 7.64 7.67
N ALA A 85 -9.04 8.26 8.69
CA ALA A 85 -9.13 9.72 8.76
C ALA A 85 -7.74 10.36 8.82
N GLU A 86 -6.84 9.80 9.62
CA GLU A 86 -5.48 10.30 9.70
C GLU A 86 -4.69 10.07 8.42
N GLN A 87 -4.90 8.93 7.74
CA GLN A 87 -4.30 8.67 6.45
C GLN A 87 -4.71 9.74 5.43
N GLU A 88 -6.01 10.01 5.35
CA GLU A 88 -6.57 10.99 4.43
C GLU A 88 -6.06 12.40 4.71
N GLN A 89 -6.00 12.75 5.98
CA GLN A 89 -5.49 14.04 6.43
C GLN A 89 -4.02 14.21 6.07
N ARG A 90 -3.22 13.16 6.27
CA ARG A 90 -1.79 13.18 6.03
C ARG A 90 -1.44 13.43 4.55
N ILE A 91 -2.23 12.91 3.63
CA ILE A 91 -1.98 13.11 2.19
C ILE A 91 -2.73 14.31 1.62
N GLY A 92 -3.48 15.04 2.45
CA GLY A 92 -4.16 16.25 2.05
C GLY A 92 -5.52 16.03 1.39
N LEU A 93 -6.15 14.88 1.57
CA LEU A 93 -7.51 14.68 1.14
C LEU A 93 -8.44 15.36 2.15
N SER A 94 -9.19 16.35 1.68
CA SER A 94 -10.20 16.99 2.52
C SER A 94 -11.51 16.23 2.46
N LEU A 95 -12.24 16.27 3.56
CA LEU A 95 -13.56 15.65 3.65
C LEU A 95 -14.64 16.60 3.14
#